data_36f5056ab6c6d828d1b7e87c59e22837
#
_entry.id   36f5056ab6c6d828d1b7e87c59e22837
#
_cell.length_a   1.000
_cell.length_b   1.000
_cell.length_c   1.000
_cell.angle_alpha   90.00
_cell.angle_beta   90.00
_cell.angle_gamma   90.00
#
_symmetry.space_group_name_H-M   'P 1'
#
loop_
_entity.id
_entity.type
_entity.pdbx_description
1 polymer ?
#
loop_
_entity_poly.entity_id
_entity_poly.type
_entity_poly.pdbx_seq_one_letter_code
_entity_poly.pdbx_strand_id
1 'polypeptide(L)'
;MIKNKLFIPILIAISISASSCDVLLQNLQKSNQDKVQANKDAGNAPKRAYTLKLPSNPDRILPDGYAPGEILNTQPTPWGVRYKDFIFSDFNVTIEYYKRQAPMWDGSRKNLIMDIVTPANDGERKRPCLIFLFGGGFAGKFDDCTQEIAKGFAQKGYVVALPDYRVGFKNDLLAGQCVGDFNTGMYPAFVRAVQDARSAIRYLKANATRLGIDPNLIFLSGHSAGALATIAIPITNDNNLPKEILAQVGGTLDPMNDNMQYDTKIAGGIALAGAVVDPYLIVGKKIDTPMDFFAGTCDELIDMYSGNPFRCQERKTFPIAYGGAAIYEASRQSGNPVHLNMICNGSHSMSSIGYSKLIELMDNFTYSVIKGNPITGKSIIPAEKGVCNKPELCK
;
A
#
# COMPACT_ATOMS: atom_id res chain seq x y z
N MET A 1 56.11 -31.82 34.61
CA MET A 1 56.35 -31.00 33.41
C MET A 1 55.18 -31.15 32.45
N ILE A 2 54.23 -30.25 32.53
CA ILE A 2 53.04 -30.24 31.65
C ILE A 2 53.05 -28.91 30.92
N LYS A 3 53.23 -28.96 29.60
CA LYS A 3 53.27 -27.78 28.72
C LYS A 3 51.83 -27.31 28.44
N ASN A 4 51.51 -26.11 28.90
CA ASN A 4 50.32 -25.36 28.49
C ASN A 4 50.41 -24.96 27.02
N LYS A 5 49.44 -25.39 26.20
CA LYS A 5 49.18 -24.82 24.89
C LYS A 5 48.14 -23.72 25.01
N LEU A 6 48.55 -22.50 24.72
CA LEU A 6 47.71 -21.34 24.58
C LEU A 6 46.84 -21.49 23.31
N PHE A 7 45.55 -21.54 23.46
CA PHE A 7 44.61 -21.35 22.32
C PHE A 7 44.34 -19.87 22.18
N ILE A 8 44.69 -19.30 21.04
CA ILE A 8 44.32 -17.96 20.60
C ILE A 8 42.99 -18.10 19.82
N PRO A 9 41.89 -17.48 20.24
CA PRO A 9 40.69 -17.43 19.39
C PRO A 9 40.90 -16.40 18.30
N ILE A 10 40.83 -16.83 17.05
CA ILE A 10 40.76 -15.97 15.90
C ILE A 10 39.38 -15.31 15.89
N LEU A 11 39.30 -14.02 16.22
CA LEU A 11 38.14 -13.20 15.99
C LEU A 11 38.01 -12.97 14.47
N ILE A 12 37.09 -13.67 13.83
CA ILE A 12 36.65 -13.31 12.51
C ILE A 12 35.66 -12.13 12.66
N ALA A 13 36.14 -10.93 12.37
CA ALA A 13 35.29 -9.77 12.24
C ALA A 13 34.47 -9.94 10.95
N ILE A 14 33.24 -10.40 11.09
CA ILE A 14 32.23 -10.33 10.00
C ILE A 14 31.76 -8.88 9.96
N SER A 15 32.23 -8.13 8.97
CA SER A 15 31.67 -6.84 8.62
C SER A 15 30.24 -7.09 8.08
N ILE A 16 29.25 -6.96 8.95
CA ILE A 16 27.85 -6.93 8.53
C ILE A 16 27.64 -5.58 7.86
N SER A 17 27.53 -5.58 6.54
CA SER A 17 27.03 -4.41 5.80
C SER A 17 25.66 -4.03 6.38
N ALA A 18 25.47 -2.74 6.68
CA ALA A 18 24.21 -2.21 7.20
C ALA A 18 23.05 -2.78 6.36
N SER A 19 22.23 -3.60 6.99
CA SER A 19 21.12 -4.26 6.34
C SER A 19 20.03 -3.21 6.07
N SER A 20 19.20 -3.46 5.07
CA SER A 20 18.02 -2.63 4.75
C SER A 20 17.17 -2.28 5.99
N CYS A 21 17.28 -3.08 7.07
CA CYS A 21 16.63 -2.83 8.36
C CYS A 21 17.19 -1.62 9.11
N ASP A 22 18.49 -1.32 9.01
CA ASP A 22 19.09 -0.16 9.72
C ASP A 22 18.68 1.15 9.06
N VAL A 23 18.55 1.17 7.73
CA VAL A 23 18.02 2.30 6.97
C VAL A 23 16.54 2.50 7.29
N LEU A 24 15.79 1.41 7.46
CA LEU A 24 14.39 1.43 7.88
C LEU A 24 14.22 2.07 9.26
N LEU A 25 15.04 1.69 10.22
CA LEU A 25 15.04 2.22 11.59
C LEU A 25 15.32 3.72 11.63
N GLN A 26 16.34 4.18 10.91
CA GLN A 26 16.70 5.58 10.86
C GLN A 26 15.60 6.43 10.24
N ASN A 27 14.96 5.96 9.17
CA ASN A 27 13.86 6.66 8.51
C ASN A 27 12.59 6.72 9.38
N LEU A 28 12.29 5.66 10.13
CA LEU A 28 11.14 5.65 11.07
C LEU A 28 11.36 6.55 12.28
N GLN A 29 12.59 6.61 12.82
CA GLN A 29 12.92 7.53 13.90
C GLN A 29 12.83 8.99 13.46
N LYS A 30 13.32 9.31 12.26
CA LYS A 30 13.22 10.64 11.66
C LYS A 30 11.76 11.01 11.39
N SER A 31 10.97 10.11 10.80
CA SER A 31 9.53 10.31 10.56
C SER A 31 8.75 10.55 11.85
N ASN A 32 9.10 9.90 12.97
CA ASN A 32 8.44 10.12 14.26
C ASN A 32 8.82 11.46 14.88
N GLN A 33 10.06 11.92 14.74
CA GLN A 33 10.48 13.25 15.21
C GLN A 33 9.79 14.38 14.41
N ASP A 34 9.69 14.23 13.09
CA ASP A 34 8.99 15.18 12.23
C ASP A 34 7.48 15.24 12.54
N LYS A 35 6.86 14.11 12.93
CA LYS A 35 5.45 14.06 13.34
C LYS A 35 5.18 14.71 14.69
N VAL A 36 6.11 14.61 15.64
CA VAL A 36 5.98 15.30 16.94
C VAL A 36 6.02 16.82 16.76
N GLN A 37 6.82 17.32 15.83
CA GLN A 37 6.88 18.74 15.50
C GLN A 37 5.64 19.20 14.72
N ALA A 38 5.20 18.43 13.72
CA ALA A 38 3.99 18.74 12.93
C ALA A 38 2.70 18.75 13.78
N ASN A 39 2.61 17.94 14.84
CA ASN A 39 1.48 17.95 15.76
C ASN A 39 1.44 19.20 16.69
N LYS A 40 2.57 19.86 16.93
CA LYS A 40 2.61 21.12 17.69
C LYS A 40 2.10 22.30 16.87
N ASP A 41 2.23 22.23 15.55
CA ASP A 41 1.86 23.29 14.62
C ASP A 41 0.43 23.15 14.06
N ALA A 42 -0.28 22.05 14.37
CA ALA A 42 -1.59 21.72 13.81
C ALA A 42 -2.78 22.55 14.35
N GLY A 43 -2.53 23.55 15.18
CA GLY A 43 -3.57 24.50 15.66
C GLY A 43 -4.12 25.41 14.56
N ASN A 44 -3.34 25.70 13.52
CA ASN A 44 -3.74 26.51 12.37
C ASN A 44 -3.05 25.94 11.11
N ALA A 45 -3.63 24.95 10.48
CA ALA A 45 -3.09 24.40 9.24
C ALA A 45 -3.31 25.40 8.08
N PRO A 46 -2.27 26.05 7.56
CA PRO A 46 -2.37 26.81 6.32
C PRO A 46 -2.62 25.82 5.18
N LYS A 47 -3.45 26.22 4.22
CA LYS A 47 -3.55 25.53 2.92
C LYS A 47 -2.17 25.57 2.27
N ARG A 48 -1.36 24.53 2.45
CA ARG A 48 -0.09 24.38 1.72
C ARG A 48 -0.41 23.78 0.36
N ALA A 49 -0.47 24.61 -0.66
CA ALA A 49 -0.35 24.14 -2.03
C ALA A 49 1.12 23.73 -2.24
N TYR A 50 1.40 22.45 -2.38
CA TYR A 50 2.70 21.96 -2.79
C TYR A 50 2.67 21.78 -4.30
N THR A 51 3.48 22.56 -5.00
CA THR A 51 3.78 22.27 -6.40
C THR A 51 4.90 21.23 -6.41
N LEU A 52 4.58 19.98 -6.65
CA LEU A 52 5.59 18.94 -6.87
C LEU A 52 6.27 19.21 -8.20
N LYS A 53 7.45 19.79 -8.17
CA LYS A 53 8.30 19.87 -9.36
C LYS A 53 8.98 18.51 -9.51
N LEU A 54 8.62 17.78 -10.54
CA LEU A 54 9.39 16.59 -10.94
C LEU A 54 10.80 17.04 -11.35
N PRO A 55 11.86 16.32 -10.92
CA PRO A 55 13.15 16.48 -11.54
C PRO A 55 12.98 16.20 -13.05
N SER A 56 13.59 17.04 -13.88
CA SER A 56 13.66 16.80 -15.32
C SER A 56 14.30 15.41 -15.54
N ASN A 57 13.49 14.43 -15.91
CA ASN A 57 14.00 13.12 -16.28
C ASN A 57 14.45 13.20 -17.75
N PRO A 58 15.76 13.09 -18.06
CA PRO A 58 16.25 13.13 -19.42
C PRO A 58 15.77 11.95 -20.28
N ASP A 59 15.30 10.85 -19.65
CA ASP A 59 14.79 9.67 -20.34
C ASP A 59 13.30 9.74 -20.63
N ARG A 60 12.68 10.89 -20.40
CA ARG A 60 11.27 11.10 -20.69
C ARG A 60 11.07 11.15 -22.21
N ILE A 61 10.56 10.08 -22.78
CA ILE A 61 10.09 10.07 -24.18
C ILE A 61 8.80 10.90 -24.21
N LEU A 62 8.96 12.21 -24.40
CA LEU A 62 7.86 13.04 -24.81
C LEU A 62 7.60 12.77 -26.30
N PRO A 63 6.34 12.75 -26.74
CA PRO A 63 6.04 12.72 -28.17
C PRO A 63 6.82 13.83 -28.90
N ASP A 64 7.32 13.56 -30.09
CA ASP A 64 8.07 14.54 -30.88
C ASP A 64 7.30 15.85 -30.99
N GLY A 65 7.95 16.96 -30.58
CA GLY A 65 7.36 18.30 -30.62
C GLY A 65 6.93 18.87 -29.25
N TYR A 66 7.09 18.11 -28.17
CA TYR A 66 6.76 18.58 -26.79
C TYR A 66 8.00 19.14 -26.10
N ALA A 67 7.95 20.41 -25.68
CA ALA A 67 8.97 20.99 -24.79
C ALA A 67 8.72 20.59 -23.33
N PRO A 68 9.77 20.22 -22.55
CA PRO A 68 9.64 19.97 -21.11
C PRO A 68 9.11 21.22 -20.41
N GLY A 69 7.95 21.10 -19.74
CA GLY A 69 7.31 22.20 -18.99
C GLY A 69 6.10 22.84 -19.70
N GLU A 70 5.77 22.46 -20.92
CA GLU A 70 4.49 22.85 -21.51
C GLU A 70 3.32 22.17 -20.78
N ILE A 71 2.33 23.01 -20.39
CA ILE A 71 1.09 22.56 -19.77
C ILE A 71 0.25 21.91 -20.86
N LEU A 72 0.09 20.59 -20.79
CA LEU A 72 -0.80 19.88 -21.68
C LEU A 72 -2.24 20.27 -21.36
N ASN A 73 -2.84 21.01 -22.27
CA ASN A 73 -4.18 21.56 -22.14
C ASN A 73 -5.21 20.43 -22.06
N THR A 74 -6.34 20.72 -21.44
CA THR A 74 -7.44 19.85 -20.97
C THR A 74 -8.17 19.03 -22.04
N GLN A 75 -7.78 19.12 -23.30
CA GLN A 75 -8.32 18.26 -24.36
C GLN A 75 -7.56 16.93 -24.39
N PRO A 76 -8.22 15.79 -24.70
CA PRO A 76 -7.53 14.56 -25.00
C PRO A 76 -6.46 14.86 -26.06
N THR A 77 -5.20 14.83 -25.63
CA THR A 77 -4.13 15.20 -26.55
C THR A 77 -4.04 14.14 -27.64
N PRO A 78 -3.80 14.51 -28.89
CA PRO A 78 -3.55 13.55 -29.95
C PRO A 78 -2.29 12.70 -29.72
N TRP A 79 -1.57 12.91 -28.64
CA TRP A 79 -0.23 12.38 -28.34
C TRP A 79 -0.18 11.35 -27.22
N GLY A 80 -1.31 10.90 -26.71
CA GLY A 80 -1.33 9.87 -25.68
C GLY A 80 -2.74 9.50 -25.27
N VAL A 81 -2.87 8.32 -24.66
CA VAL A 81 -4.15 7.80 -24.16
C VAL A 81 -4.22 8.13 -22.68
N ARG A 82 -5.19 8.97 -22.31
CA ARG A 82 -5.46 9.31 -20.91
C ARG A 82 -5.67 8.04 -20.08
N TYR A 83 -5.15 8.05 -18.88
CA TYR A 83 -5.13 6.92 -17.95
C TYR A 83 -4.25 5.74 -18.40
N LYS A 84 -3.43 5.92 -19.42
CA LYS A 84 -2.47 4.94 -19.93
C LYS A 84 -1.08 5.54 -20.09
N ASP A 85 -0.98 6.72 -20.68
CA ASP A 85 0.28 7.36 -20.98
C ASP A 85 0.57 8.50 -20.01
N PHE A 86 1.85 8.88 -19.85
CA PHE A 86 2.27 10.03 -19.05
C PHE A 86 1.99 11.32 -19.83
N ILE A 87 0.87 11.96 -19.57
CA ILE A 87 0.40 13.16 -20.30
C ILE A 87 0.47 14.45 -19.48
N PHE A 88 0.75 14.38 -18.17
CA PHE A 88 0.91 15.52 -17.30
C PHE A 88 2.29 15.57 -16.68
N SER A 89 2.85 16.79 -16.50
CA SER A 89 4.14 17.02 -15.84
C SER A 89 3.99 17.58 -14.43
N ASP A 90 2.97 18.40 -14.20
CA ASP A 90 2.77 19.14 -12.96
C ASP A 90 1.55 18.64 -12.20
N PHE A 91 1.59 18.81 -10.87
CA PHE A 91 0.54 18.33 -9.97
C PHE A 91 0.20 19.40 -8.94
N ASN A 92 -1.04 19.34 -8.46
CA ASN A 92 -1.48 20.01 -7.25
C ASN A 92 -1.60 18.97 -6.14
N VAL A 93 -1.20 19.37 -4.92
CA VAL A 93 -1.46 18.57 -3.73
C VAL A 93 -2.31 19.38 -2.78
N THR A 94 -3.43 18.81 -2.35
CA THR A 94 -4.29 19.39 -1.31
C THR A 94 -4.43 18.42 -0.17
N ILE A 95 -4.64 18.93 1.05
CA ILE A 95 -4.83 18.10 2.25
C ILE A 95 -6.32 18.12 2.60
N GLU A 96 -6.89 16.94 2.78
CA GLU A 96 -8.27 16.74 3.20
C GLU A 96 -8.33 16.07 4.57
N TYR A 97 -9.23 16.55 5.44
CA TYR A 97 -9.58 15.87 6.69
C TYR A 97 -10.71 14.89 6.42
N TYR A 98 -10.41 13.62 6.23
CA TYR A 98 -11.41 12.63 5.88
C TYR A 98 -12.09 11.98 7.09
N LYS A 99 -11.48 12.07 8.27
CA LYS A 99 -12.04 11.55 9.51
C LYS A 99 -11.61 12.44 10.68
N ARG A 100 -12.55 12.94 11.45
CA ARG A 100 -12.28 13.84 12.57
C ARG A 100 -12.41 13.10 13.89
N GLN A 101 -11.57 13.46 14.87
CA GLN A 101 -11.62 12.92 16.24
C GLN A 101 -11.61 11.39 16.30
N ALA A 102 -10.86 10.74 15.41
CA ALA A 102 -10.72 9.28 15.39
C ALA A 102 -10.06 8.80 16.70
N PRO A 103 -10.66 7.81 17.40
CA PRO A 103 -10.08 7.27 18.62
C PRO A 103 -8.82 6.47 18.29
N MET A 104 -7.73 6.80 18.98
CA MET A 104 -6.44 6.11 18.84
C MET A 104 -6.36 4.96 19.85
N TRP A 105 -5.39 4.09 19.64
CA TRP A 105 -5.11 2.93 20.49
C TRP A 105 -4.70 3.31 21.94
N ASP A 106 -4.13 4.50 22.12
CA ASP A 106 -3.68 5.06 23.40
C ASP A 106 -4.76 5.89 24.13
N GLY A 107 -5.99 5.87 23.62
CA GLY A 107 -7.12 6.64 24.16
C GLY A 107 -7.18 8.11 23.69
N SER A 108 -6.15 8.59 23.00
CA SER A 108 -6.17 9.92 22.40
C SER A 108 -7.12 9.99 21.19
N ARG A 109 -7.38 11.20 20.69
CA ARG A 109 -8.16 11.41 19.47
C ARG A 109 -7.35 12.22 18.47
N LYS A 110 -7.43 11.85 17.19
CA LYS A 110 -6.74 12.56 16.11
C LYS A 110 -7.65 12.80 14.92
N ASN A 111 -7.39 13.89 14.21
CA ASN A 111 -7.94 14.08 12.87
C ASN A 111 -7.05 13.32 11.88
N LEU A 112 -7.68 12.49 11.05
CA LEU A 112 -6.97 11.78 9.99
C LEU A 112 -7.07 12.59 8.71
N ILE A 113 -5.95 12.75 8.05
CA ILE A 113 -5.79 13.50 6.82
C ILE A 113 -5.47 12.57 5.66
N MET A 114 -5.73 13.05 4.44
CA MET A 114 -5.20 12.45 3.22
C MET A 114 -4.68 13.54 2.30
N ASP A 115 -3.57 13.27 1.64
CA ASP A 115 -3.11 14.09 0.54
C ASP A 115 -3.88 13.68 -0.73
N ILE A 116 -4.38 14.69 -1.45
CA ILE A 116 -5.02 14.51 -2.77
C ILE A 116 -4.09 15.09 -3.80
N VAL A 117 -3.54 14.23 -4.65
CA VAL A 117 -2.66 14.60 -5.76
C VAL A 117 -3.46 14.58 -7.05
N THR A 118 -3.45 15.69 -7.77
CA THR A 118 -4.18 15.85 -9.03
C THR A 118 -3.27 16.44 -10.10
N PRO A 119 -3.44 16.08 -11.38
CA PRO A 119 -2.78 16.79 -12.46
C PRO A 119 -3.06 18.29 -12.39
N ALA A 120 -2.05 19.12 -12.61
CA ALA A 120 -2.24 20.57 -12.68
C ALA A 120 -2.93 20.95 -14.01
N ASN A 121 -3.79 21.98 -13.93
CA ASN A 121 -4.51 22.54 -15.08
C ASN A 121 -5.36 21.51 -15.87
N ASP A 122 -5.79 20.44 -15.21
CA ASP A 122 -6.66 19.43 -15.81
C ASP A 122 -8.14 19.75 -15.56
N GLY A 123 -8.88 19.98 -16.64
CA GLY A 123 -10.33 20.29 -16.62
C GLY A 123 -11.25 19.08 -16.45
N GLU A 124 -10.73 17.84 -16.50
CA GLU A 124 -11.53 16.63 -16.35
C GLU A 124 -12.22 16.56 -14.99
N ARG A 125 -13.49 16.15 -14.96
CA ARG A 125 -14.34 16.12 -13.75
C ARG A 125 -14.81 14.73 -13.33
N LYS A 126 -14.43 13.68 -14.08
CA LYS A 126 -14.79 12.28 -13.78
C LYS A 126 -13.55 11.38 -13.92
N ARG A 127 -12.53 11.68 -13.14
CA ARG A 127 -11.27 10.94 -13.16
C ARG A 127 -11.36 9.68 -12.30
N PRO A 128 -10.73 8.58 -12.71
CA PRO A 128 -10.48 7.48 -11.79
C PRO A 128 -9.62 7.98 -10.62
N CYS A 129 -9.85 7.40 -9.44
CA CYS A 129 -9.09 7.70 -8.24
C CYS A 129 -8.33 6.47 -7.76
N LEU A 130 -7.04 6.59 -7.51
CA LEU A 130 -6.24 5.58 -6.84
C LEU A 130 -6.01 5.99 -5.38
N ILE A 131 -6.53 5.21 -4.43
CA ILE A 131 -6.17 5.31 -3.03
C ILE A 131 -4.94 4.43 -2.81
N PHE A 132 -3.90 4.96 -2.16
CA PHE A 132 -2.72 4.18 -1.81
C PHE A 132 -2.48 4.20 -0.30
N LEU A 133 -2.46 3.01 0.32
CA LEU A 133 -2.21 2.79 1.74
C LEU A 133 -0.74 2.41 1.95
N PHE A 134 -0.06 3.16 2.80
CA PHE A 134 1.36 2.93 3.11
C PHE A 134 1.60 1.61 3.86
N GLY A 135 2.84 1.12 3.84
CA GLY A 135 3.31 -0.02 4.62
C GLY A 135 3.76 0.37 6.04
N GLY A 136 4.33 -0.59 6.77
CA GLY A 136 4.94 -0.35 8.09
C GLY A 136 4.36 -1.20 9.23
N GLY A 137 3.80 -2.39 8.92
CA GLY A 137 3.39 -3.40 9.90
C GLY A 137 2.35 -2.91 10.90
N PHE A 138 1.55 -1.88 10.57
CA PHE A 138 0.62 -1.17 11.47
C PHE A 138 1.28 -0.50 12.68
N ALA A 139 2.60 -0.48 12.75
CA ALA A 139 3.38 0.15 13.82
C ALA A 139 3.79 1.59 13.49
N GLY A 140 3.97 1.89 12.21
CA GLY A 140 4.38 3.19 11.70
C GLY A 140 4.00 3.39 10.25
N LYS A 141 4.35 4.56 9.70
CA LYS A 141 4.25 4.86 8.27
C LYS A 141 5.62 4.63 7.64
N PHE A 142 5.67 3.75 6.66
CA PHE A 142 6.84 3.53 5.85
C PHE A 142 6.54 3.88 4.40
N ASP A 143 7.38 4.74 3.82
CA ASP A 143 7.17 5.28 2.48
C ASP A 143 8.20 4.68 1.50
N ASP A 144 7.94 3.44 1.06
CA ASP A 144 8.81 2.76 0.08
C ASP A 144 8.52 3.24 -1.35
N CYS A 145 7.25 3.24 -1.75
CA CYS A 145 6.85 3.51 -3.14
C CYS A 145 5.71 4.54 -3.27
N THR A 146 5.18 5.06 -2.16
CA THR A 146 4.00 5.93 -2.13
C THR A 146 4.15 7.16 -3.03
N GLN A 147 5.29 7.84 -2.93
CA GLN A 147 5.54 9.08 -3.68
C GLN A 147 5.64 8.80 -5.19
N GLU A 148 6.34 7.75 -5.59
CA GLU A 148 6.53 7.40 -7.00
C GLU A 148 5.21 6.94 -7.64
N ILE A 149 4.41 6.15 -6.92
CA ILE A 149 3.07 5.73 -7.37
C ILE A 149 2.16 6.95 -7.52
N ALA A 150 2.15 7.86 -6.52
CA ALA A 150 1.31 9.06 -6.58
C ALA A 150 1.64 9.93 -7.80
N LYS A 151 2.94 10.19 -8.04
CA LYS A 151 3.41 10.94 -9.20
C LYS A 151 3.04 10.24 -10.51
N GLY A 152 3.37 8.95 -10.62
CA GLY A 152 3.16 8.19 -11.83
C GLY A 152 1.69 8.13 -12.26
N PHE A 153 0.77 7.88 -11.31
CA PHE A 153 -0.67 7.86 -11.61
C PHE A 153 -1.23 9.26 -11.90
N ALA A 154 -0.80 10.29 -11.15
CA ALA A 154 -1.22 11.65 -11.45
C ALA A 154 -0.74 12.11 -12.84
N GLN A 155 0.48 11.72 -13.26
CA GLN A 155 0.98 11.98 -14.63
C GLN A 155 0.11 11.35 -15.72
N LYS A 156 -0.62 10.29 -15.42
CA LYS A 156 -1.55 9.62 -16.36
C LYS A 156 -2.97 10.18 -16.29
N GLY A 157 -3.23 11.16 -15.40
CA GLY A 157 -4.53 11.82 -15.29
C GLY A 157 -5.43 11.31 -14.17
N TYR A 158 -4.96 10.42 -13.31
CA TYR A 158 -5.71 9.98 -12.13
C TYR A 158 -5.72 11.06 -11.04
N VAL A 159 -6.72 11.00 -10.18
CA VAL A 159 -6.61 11.54 -8.83
C VAL A 159 -5.96 10.49 -7.95
N VAL A 160 -4.98 10.87 -7.13
CA VAL A 160 -4.38 9.94 -6.17
C VAL A 160 -4.67 10.44 -4.76
N ALA A 161 -5.16 9.56 -3.90
CA ALA A 161 -5.45 9.83 -2.50
C ALA A 161 -4.52 9.01 -1.60
N LEU A 162 -3.82 9.69 -0.69
CA LEU A 162 -2.84 9.09 0.22
C LEU A 162 -3.30 9.28 1.67
N PRO A 163 -4.25 8.47 2.17
CA PRO A 163 -4.75 8.63 3.52
C PRO A 163 -3.75 8.18 4.56
N ASP A 164 -3.59 8.97 5.62
CA ASP A 164 -2.99 8.52 6.86
C ASP A 164 -4.02 7.68 7.62
N TYR A 165 -3.80 6.39 7.72
CA TYR A 165 -4.62 5.52 8.56
C TYR A 165 -4.01 5.35 9.96
N ARG A 166 -4.83 4.94 10.94
CA ARG A 166 -4.38 4.75 12.33
C ARG A 166 -3.45 3.56 12.43
N VAL A 167 -2.23 3.84 12.85
CA VAL A 167 -1.26 2.85 13.32
C VAL A 167 -1.38 2.70 14.83
N GLY A 168 -0.70 1.74 15.44
CA GLY A 168 -0.74 1.57 16.90
C GLY A 168 -0.47 0.14 17.33
N PHE A 169 0.14 -0.66 16.48
CA PHE A 169 0.77 -1.89 16.88
C PHE A 169 2.14 -1.56 17.50
N LYS A 170 2.27 -1.69 18.81
CA LYS A 170 3.56 -1.57 19.47
C LYS A 170 4.36 -2.82 19.17
N ASN A 171 5.39 -2.67 18.37
CA ASN A 171 6.19 -3.76 17.89
C ASN A 171 7.65 -3.36 17.75
N ASP A 172 8.52 -4.24 18.23
CA ASP A 172 9.97 -4.14 18.08
C ASP A 172 10.47 -4.99 16.89
N LEU A 173 9.65 -5.22 15.89
CA LEU A 173 10.07 -5.94 14.67
C LEU A 173 11.33 -5.35 14.05
N LEU A 174 11.49 -4.03 14.16
CA LEU A 174 12.61 -3.28 13.63
C LEU A 174 13.90 -3.49 14.43
N ALA A 175 13.77 -3.90 15.71
CA ALA A 175 14.90 -4.29 16.55
C ALA A 175 15.28 -5.78 16.40
N GLY A 176 14.70 -6.47 15.43
CA GLY A 176 14.90 -7.90 15.21
C GLY A 176 14.25 -8.79 16.27
N GLN A 177 13.40 -8.21 17.11
CA GLN A 177 12.65 -8.91 18.14
C GLN A 177 11.18 -8.94 17.74
N CYS A 178 10.62 -10.12 17.60
CA CYS A 178 9.19 -10.28 17.36
C CYS A 178 8.40 -10.01 18.66
N VAL A 179 8.29 -8.75 19.07
CA VAL A 179 7.59 -8.30 20.28
C VAL A 179 6.15 -7.89 19.94
N GLY A 180 5.23 -8.11 20.85
CA GLY A 180 3.81 -7.77 20.67
C GLY A 180 2.93 -9.01 20.55
N ASP A 181 1.65 -8.82 20.72
CA ASP A 181 0.63 -9.85 20.65
C ASP A 181 -0.24 -9.63 19.41
N PHE A 182 -0.64 -10.72 18.76
CA PHE A 182 -1.46 -10.63 17.56
C PHE A 182 -2.88 -10.13 17.90
N ASN A 183 -3.54 -10.74 18.89
CA ASN A 183 -4.95 -10.48 19.18
C ASN A 183 -5.21 -9.15 19.90
N THR A 184 -4.26 -8.68 20.71
CA THR A 184 -4.39 -7.43 21.46
C THR A 184 -3.63 -6.26 20.84
N GLY A 185 -2.78 -6.53 19.84
CA GLY A 185 -1.93 -5.54 19.19
C GLY A 185 -2.15 -5.43 17.71
N MET A 186 -1.63 -6.39 16.93
CA MET A 186 -1.62 -6.29 15.46
C MET A 186 -3.02 -6.38 14.85
N TYR A 187 -3.86 -7.32 15.28
CA TYR A 187 -5.18 -7.51 14.70
C TYR A 187 -6.09 -6.28 14.92
N PRO A 188 -6.21 -5.72 16.14
CA PRO A 188 -6.93 -4.46 16.32
C PRO A 188 -6.36 -3.30 15.51
N ALA A 189 -5.03 -3.22 15.32
CA ALA A 189 -4.42 -2.18 14.48
C ALA A 189 -4.76 -2.38 13.00
N PHE A 190 -4.73 -3.62 12.51
CA PHE A 190 -5.22 -3.97 11.16
C PHE A 190 -6.70 -3.58 10.98
N VAL A 191 -7.59 -3.93 11.92
CA VAL A 191 -9.01 -3.58 11.80
C VAL A 191 -9.21 -2.06 11.81
N ARG A 192 -8.46 -1.29 12.61
CA ARG A 192 -8.47 0.18 12.54
C ARG A 192 -8.05 0.71 11.17
N ALA A 193 -7.04 0.10 10.54
CA ALA A 193 -6.63 0.49 9.18
C ALA A 193 -7.74 0.21 8.16
N VAL A 194 -8.45 -0.92 8.27
CA VAL A 194 -9.62 -1.24 7.43
C VAL A 194 -10.74 -0.22 7.64
N GLN A 195 -11.07 0.13 8.90
CA GLN A 195 -12.06 1.19 9.22
C GLN A 195 -11.70 2.52 8.57
N ASP A 196 -10.42 2.89 8.58
CA ASP A 196 -9.95 4.16 8.02
C ASP A 196 -9.94 4.14 6.50
N ALA A 197 -9.58 3.02 5.87
CA ALA A 197 -9.71 2.83 4.43
C ALA A 197 -11.18 2.94 3.98
N ARG A 198 -12.12 2.32 4.71
CA ARG A 198 -13.58 2.45 4.47
C ARG A 198 -14.05 3.90 4.57
N SER A 199 -13.60 4.61 5.61
CA SER A 199 -13.92 6.04 5.78
C SER A 199 -13.34 6.89 4.65
N ALA A 200 -12.12 6.62 4.19
CA ALA A 200 -11.49 7.32 3.06
C ALA A 200 -12.27 7.10 1.76
N ILE A 201 -12.67 5.85 1.46
CA ILE A 201 -13.49 5.53 0.29
C ILE A 201 -14.81 6.32 0.31
N ARG A 202 -15.54 6.30 1.44
CA ARG A 202 -16.80 7.04 1.59
C ARG A 202 -16.62 8.54 1.48
N TYR A 203 -15.54 9.08 2.07
CA TYR A 203 -15.21 10.49 1.96
C TYR A 203 -14.99 10.92 0.50
N LEU A 204 -14.22 10.14 -0.25
CA LEU A 204 -13.97 10.41 -1.66
C LEU A 204 -15.23 10.35 -2.50
N LYS A 205 -16.12 9.37 -2.25
CA LYS A 205 -17.44 9.28 -2.90
C LYS A 205 -18.33 10.48 -2.57
N ALA A 206 -18.38 10.89 -1.31
CA ALA A 206 -19.15 12.05 -0.85
C ALA A 206 -18.67 13.37 -1.46
N ASN A 207 -17.37 13.47 -1.76
CA ASN A 207 -16.74 14.66 -2.31
C ASN A 207 -16.37 14.52 -3.81
N ALA A 208 -16.87 13.49 -4.50
CA ALA A 208 -16.45 13.12 -5.84
C ALA A 208 -16.55 14.28 -6.83
N THR A 209 -17.67 15.02 -6.84
CA THR A 209 -17.89 16.19 -7.72
C THR A 209 -16.85 17.28 -7.46
N ARG A 210 -16.59 17.61 -6.19
CA ARG A 210 -15.64 18.66 -5.80
C ARG A 210 -14.20 18.27 -6.15
N LEU A 211 -13.85 17.00 -5.97
CA LEU A 211 -12.51 16.48 -6.22
C LEU A 211 -12.31 16.07 -7.70
N GLY A 212 -13.35 16.11 -8.51
CA GLY A 212 -13.31 15.72 -9.93
C GLY A 212 -13.07 14.22 -10.10
N ILE A 213 -13.67 13.39 -9.26
CA ILE A 213 -13.54 11.92 -9.23
C ILE A 213 -14.80 11.28 -9.79
N ASP A 214 -14.67 10.17 -10.51
CA ASP A 214 -15.77 9.25 -10.75
C ASP A 214 -15.93 8.32 -9.54
N PRO A 215 -17.04 8.39 -8.78
CA PRO A 215 -17.24 7.57 -7.59
C PRO A 215 -17.31 6.06 -7.88
N ASN A 216 -17.52 5.67 -9.16
CA ASN A 216 -17.53 4.27 -9.59
C ASN A 216 -16.14 3.75 -9.98
N LEU A 217 -15.16 4.65 -10.18
CA LEU A 217 -13.79 4.32 -10.58
C LEU A 217 -12.79 4.62 -9.47
N ILE A 218 -13.11 4.22 -8.25
CA ILE A 218 -12.18 4.28 -7.10
C ILE A 218 -11.46 2.94 -6.98
N PHE A 219 -10.15 2.96 -7.16
CA PHE A 219 -9.24 1.85 -6.93
C PHE A 219 -8.60 1.98 -5.55
N LEU A 220 -8.39 0.86 -4.87
CA LEU A 220 -7.64 0.83 -3.62
C LEU A 220 -6.36 0.03 -3.81
N SER A 221 -5.26 0.59 -3.39
CA SER A 221 -3.96 -0.06 -3.42
C SER A 221 -3.24 0.11 -2.09
N GLY A 222 -2.26 -0.73 -1.83
CA GLY A 222 -1.40 -0.58 -0.68
C GLY A 222 -0.21 -1.52 -0.71
N HIS A 223 0.79 -1.19 0.09
CA HIS A 223 1.99 -2.00 0.26
C HIS A 223 2.02 -2.63 1.66
N SER A 224 2.44 -3.90 1.78
CA SER A 224 2.62 -4.57 3.09
C SER A 224 1.36 -4.46 3.97
N ALA A 225 1.43 -3.82 5.14
CA ALA A 225 0.28 -3.56 6.00
C ALA A 225 -0.89 -2.88 5.26
N GLY A 226 -0.61 -1.92 4.36
CA GLY A 226 -1.61 -1.29 3.50
C GLY A 226 -2.24 -2.27 2.51
N ALA A 227 -1.47 -3.26 2.03
CA ALA A 227 -1.99 -4.30 1.16
C ALA A 227 -2.94 -5.26 1.90
N LEU A 228 -2.64 -5.59 3.17
CA LEU A 228 -3.56 -6.39 4.01
C LEU A 228 -4.90 -5.66 4.16
N ALA A 229 -4.88 -4.34 4.43
CA ALA A 229 -6.09 -3.53 4.51
C ALA A 229 -6.83 -3.46 3.16
N THR A 230 -6.10 -3.37 2.03
CA THR A 230 -6.66 -3.39 0.67
C THR A 230 -7.41 -4.69 0.39
N ILE A 231 -6.80 -5.84 0.69
CA ILE A 231 -7.42 -7.16 0.50
C ILE A 231 -8.68 -7.29 1.36
N ALA A 232 -8.66 -6.75 2.58
CA ALA A 232 -9.77 -6.86 3.52
C ALA A 232 -11.05 -6.15 3.05
N ILE A 233 -10.97 -5.07 2.27
CA ILE A 233 -12.14 -4.28 1.88
C ILE A 233 -13.23 -5.13 1.20
N PRO A 234 -12.97 -5.94 0.17
CA PRO A 234 -14.00 -6.73 -0.48
C PRO A 234 -14.41 -8.01 0.26
N ILE A 235 -13.66 -8.43 1.29
CA ILE A 235 -13.85 -9.75 1.92
C ILE A 235 -14.32 -9.68 3.37
N THR A 236 -14.27 -8.52 4.04
CA THR A 236 -14.63 -8.40 5.46
C THR A 236 -15.92 -7.65 5.68
N ASN A 237 -16.64 -8.07 6.70
CA ASN A 237 -17.80 -7.40 7.30
C ASN A 237 -17.86 -7.71 8.80
N ASP A 238 -18.76 -7.07 9.55
CA ASP A 238 -18.89 -7.24 11.00
C ASP A 238 -19.23 -8.68 11.41
N ASN A 239 -19.80 -9.49 10.51
CA ASN A 239 -20.21 -10.86 10.84
C ASN A 239 -19.08 -11.90 10.66
N ASN A 240 -18.03 -11.56 9.91
CA ASN A 240 -16.92 -12.48 9.64
C ASN A 240 -15.59 -12.08 10.29
N LEU A 241 -15.61 -11.06 11.14
CA LEU A 241 -14.50 -10.71 12.01
C LEU A 241 -14.78 -11.18 13.45
N PRO A 242 -13.74 -11.57 14.23
CA PRO A 242 -13.91 -11.97 15.62
C PRO A 242 -14.51 -10.82 16.45
N LYS A 243 -15.56 -11.13 17.21
CA LYS A 243 -16.27 -10.14 18.04
C LYS A 243 -15.37 -9.51 19.09
N GLU A 244 -14.43 -10.29 19.62
CA GLU A 244 -13.46 -9.85 20.62
C GLU A 244 -12.49 -8.81 20.04
N ILE A 245 -12.18 -8.90 18.74
CA ILE A 245 -11.35 -7.91 18.04
C ILE A 245 -12.18 -6.66 17.72
N LEU A 246 -13.40 -6.84 17.22
CA LEU A 246 -14.29 -5.70 16.96
C LEU A 246 -14.57 -4.89 18.24
N ALA A 247 -14.77 -5.54 19.38
CA ALA A 247 -14.98 -4.86 20.67
C ALA A 247 -13.83 -3.92 21.06
N GLN A 248 -12.59 -4.24 20.67
CA GLN A 248 -11.39 -3.41 20.93
C GLN A 248 -11.31 -2.17 20.03
N VAL A 249 -12.12 -2.10 18.97
CA VAL A 249 -12.04 -1.04 17.95
C VAL A 249 -13.38 -0.31 17.71
N GLY A 250 -14.31 -0.40 18.66
CA GLY A 250 -15.60 0.28 18.60
C GLY A 250 -16.78 -0.58 18.14
N GLY A 251 -16.63 -1.90 18.11
CA GLY A 251 -17.69 -2.89 17.90
C GLY A 251 -18.09 -3.16 16.47
N THR A 252 -17.58 -2.39 15.50
CA THR A 252 -17.95 -2.49 14.07
C THR A 252 -16.82 -1.98 13.17
N LEU A 253 -16.89 -2.30 11.88
CA LEU A 253 -16.01 -1.74 10.84
C LEU A 253 -16.29 -0.26 10.52
N ASP A 254 -17.41 0.31 11.00
CA ASP A 254 -17.80 1.69 10.73
C ASP A 254 -18.21 2.44 12.03
N PRO A 255 -17.33 2.49 13.06
CA PRO A 255 -17.73 2.97 14.41
C PRO A 255 -18.02 4.48 14.46
N MET A 256 -17.57 5.24 13.48
CA MET A 256 -17.76 6.69 13.40
C MET A 256 -18.99 7.09 12.58
N ASN A 257 -19.60 6.15 11.86
CA ASN A 257 -20.75 6.38 10.97
C ASN A 257 -20.53 7.50 9.91
N ASP A 258 -19.27 7.75 9.52
CA ASP A 258 -18.95 8.82 8.58
C ASP A 258 -19.43 8.48 7.17
N ASN A 259 -20.25 9.37 6.58
CA ASN A 259 -20.73 9.27 5.19
C ASN A 259 -21.39 7.91 4.87
N MET A 260 -22.18 7.35 5.79
CA MET A 260 -22.80 6.02 5.68
C MET A 260 -23.78 5.87 4.51
N GLN A 261 -24.24 6.97 3.92
CA GLN A 261 -25.03 6.96 2.68
C GLN A 261 -24.26 6.47 1.47
N TYR A 262 -22.93 6.37 1.56
CA TYR A 262 -22.06 5.83 0.52
C TYR A 262 -21.55 4.45 0.91
N ASP A 263 -21.47 3.55 -0.04
CA ASP A 263 -20.87 2.23 0.15
C ASP A 263 -19.33 2.28 0.12
N THR A 264 -18.68 1.14 0.39
CA THR A 264 -17.23 0.97 0.34
C THR A 264 -16.78 0.12 -0.85
N LYS A 265 -17.63 -0.05 -1.88
CA LYS A 265 -17.25 -0.76 -3.09
C LYS A 265 -16.15 -0.01 -3.81
N ILE A 266 -15.19 -0.75 -4.33
CA ILE A 266 -14.08 -0.27 -5.15
C ILE A 266 -14.16 -0.89 -6.54
N ALA A 267 -13.64 -0.19 -7.54
CA ALA A 267 -13.58 -0.68 -8.92
C ALA A 267 -12.58 -1.85 -9.06
N GLY A 268 -11.51 -1.83 -8.28
CA GLY A 268 -10.51 -2.88 -8.21
C GLY A 268 -9.53 -2.64 -7.09
N GLY A 269 -8.83 -3.71 -6.66
CA GLY A 269 -7.83 -3.65 -5.61
C GLY A 269 -6.45 -4.09 -6.11
N ILE A 270 -5.38 -3.45 -5.63
CA ILE A 270 -4.00 -3.80 -5.95
C ILE A 270 -3.23 -4.00 -4.64
N ALA A 271 -2.76 -5.21 -4.40
CA ALA A 271 -2.09 -5.60 -3.16
C ALA A 271 -0.61 -5.89 -3.41
N LEU A 272 0.26 -4.99 -2.94
CA LEU A 272 1.71 -5.13 -3.07
C LEU A 272 2.27 -5.79 -1.81
N ALA A 273 2.80 -7.01 -1.92
CA ALA A 273 3.34 -7.80 -0.82
C ALA A 273 2.35 -7.95 0.36
N GLY A 274 1.09 -8.30 0.05
CA GLY A 274 0.00 -8.46 1.01
C GLY A 274 -0.23 -9.91 1.43
N ALA A 275 -1.01 -10.09 2.50
CA ALA A 275 -1.43 -11.40 2.99
C ALA A 275 -2.80 -11.36 3.67
N VAL A 276 -3.37 -12.53 3.92
CA VAL A 276 -4.48 -12.75 4.85
C VAL A 276 -4.06 -13.76 5.92
N VAL A 277 -4.65 -13.65 7.10
CA VAL A 277 -4.43 -14.64 8.19
C VAL A 277 -5.56 -15.66 8.28
N ASP A 278 -6.70 -15.39 7.66
CA ASP A 278 -7.82 -16.32 7.57
C ASP A 278 -8.17 -16.58 6.09
N PRO A 279 -7.72 -17.71 5.51
CA PRO A 279 -7.98 -18.04 4.13
C PRO A 279 -9.46 -18.37 3.86
N TYR A 280 -10.26 -18.71 4.89
CA TYR A 280 -11.70 -19.01 4.74
C TYR A 280 -12.53 -17.77 4.37
N LEU A 281 -11.96 -16.57 4.51
CA LEU A 281 -12.56 -15.35 3.97
C LEU A 281 -12.59 -15.32 2.44
N ILE A 282 -11.80 -16.17 1.78
CA ILE A 282 -11.62 -16.21 0.32
C ILE A 282 -12.04 -17.56 -0.27
N VAL A 283 -11.63 -18.67 0.36
CA VAL A 283 -11.87 -20.01 -0.16
C VAL A 283 -13.38 -20.27 -0.34
N GLY A 284 -13.79 -20.57 -1.57
CA GLY A 284 -15.19 -20.85 -1.91
C GLY A 284 -16.10 -19.61 -1.86
N LYS A 285 -15.54 -18.40 -1.71
CA LYS A 285 -16.33 -17.15 -1.71
C LYS A 285 -16.32 -16.50 -3.08
N LYS A 286 -17.49 -16.02 -3.51
CA LYS A 286 -17.61 -15.18 -4.69
C LYS A 286 -17.27 -13.75 -4.31
N ILE A 287 -16.23 -13.21 -4.96
CA ILE A 287 -15.75 -11.83 -4.80
C ILE A 287 -15.73 -11.21 -6.19
N ASP A 288 -16.66 -10.29 -6.44
CA ASP A 288 -16.80 -9.69 -7.78
C ASP A 288 -15.77 -8.57 -8.04
N THR A 289 -15.16 -8.03 -6.98
CA THR A 289 -14.12 -7.00 -7.10
C THR A 289 -12.86 -7.58 -7.73
N PRO A 290 -12.42 -7.06 -8.91
CA PRO A 290 -11.14 -7.47 -9.49
C PRO A 290 -9.97 -7.14 -8.56
N MET A 291 -9.02 -8.09 -8.43
CA MET A 291 -7.84 -7.91 -7.58
C MET A 291 -6.56 -8.24 -8.34
N ASP A 292 -5.55 -7.41 -8.15
CA ASP A 292 -4.19 -7.63 -8.66
C ASP A 292 -3.20 -7.77 -7.50
N PHE A 293 -2.48 -8.89 -7.47
CA PHE A 293 -1.53 -9.21 -6.41
C PHE A 293 -0.10 -9.11 -6.93
N PHE A 294 0.78 -8.54 -6.13
CA PHE A 294 2.23 -8.52 -6.37
C PHE A 294 2.91 -9.27 -5.25
N ALA A 295 3.67 -10.30 -5.57
CA ALA A 295 4.34 -11.15 -4.58
C ALA A 295 5.77 -11.47 -5.01
N GLY A 296 6.76 -11.11 -4.19
CA GLY A 296 8.15 -11.47 -4.37
C GLY A 296 8.42 -12.92 -3.97
N THR A 297 9.12 -13.70 -4.81
CA THR A 297 9.46 -15.10 -4.48
C THR A 297 10.46 -15.20 -3.32
N CYS A 298 11.12 -14.11 -2.97
CA CYS A 298 12.10 -14.00 -1.90
C CYS A 298 11.71 -12.97 -0.85
N ASP A 299 10.41 -12.70 -0.73
CA ASP A 299 9.89 -11.83 0.31
C ASP A 299 10.28 -12.39 1.69
N GLU A 300 10.99 -11.59 2.45
CA GLU A 300 11.54 -11.95 3.75
C GLU A 300 10.58 -11.65 4.91
N LEU A 301 9.49 -10.92 4.67
CA LEU A 301 8.52 -10.52 5.68
C LEU A 301 7.18 -11.24 5.53
N ILE A 302 6.75 -11.45 4.28
CA ILE A 302 5.48 -12.09 3.92
C ILE A 302 5.77 -13.17 2.88
N ASP A 303 5.72 -14.43 3.28
CA ASP A 303 5.88 -15.53 2.32
C ASP A 303 4.80 -15.46 1.24
N MET A 304 5.18 -15.61 -0.02
CA MET A 304 4.23 -15.49 -1.12
C MET A 304 3.13 -16.57 -1.11
N TYR A 305 3.37 -17.73 -0.49
CA TYR A 305 2.38 -18.78 -0.29
C TYR A 305 1.85 -18.77 1.14
N SER A 306 2.64 -19.30 2.09
CA SER A 306 2.23 -19.33 3.49
C SER A 306 3.44 -19.44 4.42
N GLY A 307 3.45 -18.68 5.49
CA GLY A 307 4.53 -18.68 6.45
C GLY A 307 4.25 -17.83 7.68
N ASN A 308 5.16 -17.86 8.62
CA ASN A 308 5.12 -16.96 9.77
C ASN A 308 5.49 -15.54 9.29
N PRO A 309 4.60 -14.55 9.48
CA PRO A 309 4.92 -13.19 9.10
C PRO A 309 6.11 -12.66 9.88
N PHE A 310 6.92 -11.81 9.23
CA PHE A 310 8.10 -11.17 9.81
C PHE A 310 9.20 -12.16 10.24
N ARG A 311 9.22 -13.38 9.75
CA ARG A 311 10.13 -14.47 10.16
C ARG A 311 10.09 -14.79 11.66
N CYS A 312 9.00 -14.48 12.32
CA CYS A 312 8.83 -14.75 13.75
C CYS A 312 8.53 -16.24 14.02
N GLN A 313 9.45 -17.13 13.64
CA GLN A 313 9.28 -18.59 13.72
C GLN A 313 9.06 -19.11 15.14
N GLU A 314 9.60 -18.42 16.15
CA GLU A 314 9.50 -18.84 17.54
C GLU A 314 8.21 -18.39 18.23
N ARG A 315 7.35 -17.61 17.56
CA ARG A 315 6.13 -17.08 18.16
C ARG A 315 4.91 -17.87 17.78
N LYS A 316 4.45 -18.64 18.72
CA LYS A 316 3.14 -19.32 18.69
C LYS A 316 1.94 -18.35 18.69
N THR A 317 2.17 -17.04 18.88
CA THR A 317 1.12 -16.01 19.01
C THR A 317 0.72 -15.39 17.69
N PHE A 318 1.56 -15.49 16.64
CA PHE A 318 1.21 -15.00 15.30
C PHE A 318 0.69 -16.15 14.43
N PRO A 319 -0.50 -16.01 13.84
CA PRO A 319 -1.03 -17.02 12.93
C PRO A 319 -0.17 -17.09 11.65
N ILE A 320 -0.30 -18.20 10.92
CA ILE A 320 0.24 -18.30 9.57
C ILE A 320 -0.43 -17.24 8.70
N ALA A 321 0.39 -16.50 7.96
CA ALA A 321 -0.07 -15.60 6.93
C ALA A 321 -0.05 -16.29 5.56
N TYR A 322 -1.07 -16.05 4.75
CA TYR A 322 -1.19 -16.57 3.39
C TYR A 322 -0.97 -15.40 2.42
N GLY A 323 0.13 -15.45 1.68
CA GLY A 323 0.54 -14.36 0.81
C GLY A 323 -0.16 -14.34 -0.54
N GLY A 324 0.25 -13.40 -1.40
CA GLY A 324 -0.44 -13.08 -2.65
C GLY A 324 -0.65 -14.26 -3.59
N ALA A 325 0.30 -15.22 -3.66
CA ALA A 325 0.14 -16.40 -4.51
C ALA A 325 -0.90 -17.39 -3.95
N ALA A 326 -0.94 -17.60 -2.64
CA ALA A 326 -1.97 -18.45 -2.02
C ALA A 326 -3.36 -17.83 -2.19
N ILE A 327 -3.49 -16.50 -1.99
CA ILE A 327 -4.74 -15.78 -2.18
C ILE A 327 -5.20 -15.86 -3.63
N TYR A 328 -4.29 -15.67 -4.59
CA TYR A 328 -4.57 -15.80 -6.01
C TYR A 328 -5.13 -17.19 -6.35
N GLU A 329 -4.48 -18.27 -5.89
CA GLU A 329 -4.94 -19.63 -6.19
C GLU A 329 -6.32 -19.93 -5.59
N ALA A 330 -6.57 -19.53 -4.34
CA ALA A 330 -7.87 -19.68 -3.68
C ALA A 330 -8.97 -18.89 -4.42
N SER A 331 -8.67 -17.65 -4.79
CA SER A 331 -9.61 -16.78 -5.50
C SER A 331 -9.91 -17.28 -6.91
N ARG A 332 -8.90 -17.73 -7.65
CA ARG A 332 -9.03 -18.27 -9.00
C ARG A 332 -9.90 -19.55 -9.00
N GLN A 333 -9.68 -20.43 -8.04
CA GLN A 333 -10.50 -21.65 -7.87
C GLN A 333 -11.97 -21.32 -7.56
N SER A 334 -12.22 -20.19 -6.90
CA SER A 334 -13.57 -19.67 -6.63
C SER A 334 -14.19 -18.89 -7.80
N GLY A 335 -13.49 -18.79 -8.95
CA GLY A 335 -13.95 -18.08 -10.14
C GLY A 335 -13.95 -16.56 -9.98
N ASN A 336 -13.12 -16.00 -9.09
CA ASN A 336 -13.00 -14.57 -8.89
C ASN A 336 -12.07 -13.92 -9.94
N PRO A 337 -12.28 -12.65 -10.32
CA PRO A 337 -11.44 -11.95 -11.29
C PRO A 337 -10.13 -11.50 -10.64
N VAL A 338 -9.11 -12.35 -10.69
CA VAL A 338 -7.82 -12.12 -10.03
C VAL A 338 -6.63 -12.27 -10.97
N HIS A 339 -5.63 -11.44 -10.76
CA HIS A 339 -4.33 -11.51 -11.42
C HIS A 339 -3.21 -11.55 -10.38
N LEU A 340 -2.10 -12.22 -10.72
CA LEU A 340 -0.89 -12.30 -9.91
C LEU A 340 0.33 -11.87 -10.73
N ASN A 341 1.02 -10.84 -10.28
CA ASN A 341 2.38 -10.50 -10.70
C ASN A 341 3.36 -11.18 -9.73
N MET A 342 3.91 -12.32 -10.14
CA MET A 342 4.93 -13.03 -9.38
C MET A 342 6.30 -12.41 -9.70
N ILE A 343 6.92 -11.76 -8.73
CA ILE A 343 8.22 -11.10 -8.90
C ILE A 343 9.32 -12.12 -8.58
N CYS A 344 9.90 -12.67 -9.63
CA CYS A 344 10.95 -13.68 -9.52
C CYS A 344 12.22 -13.10 -8.90
N ASN A 345 12.72 -13.72 -7.83
CA ASN A 345 13.83 -13.24 -7.01
C ASN A 345 13.61 -11.87 -6.35
N GLY A 346 12.35 -11.37 -6.35
CA GLY A 346 11.97 -10.12 -5.70
C GLY A 346 11.83 -10.26 -4.20
N SER A 347 12.10 -9.17 -3.47
CA SER A 347 11.95 -9.04 -2.02
C SER A 347 10.56 -8.54 -1.61
N HIS A 348 10.40 -8.21 -0.33
CA HIS A 348 9.24 -7.50 0.20
C HIS A 348 9.09 -6.09 -0.41
N SER A 349 10.21 -5.43 -0.72
CA SER A 349 10.19 -4.12 -1.39
C SER A 349 9.88 -4.26 -2.88
N MET A 350 8.95 -3.46 -3.35
CA MET A 350 8.58 -3.40 -4.78
C MET A 350 9.64 -2.69 -5.63
N SER A 351 10.64 -2.05 -5.03
CA SER A 351 11.79 -1.46 -5.74
C SER A 351 12.61 -2.48 -6.52
N SER A 352 12.46 -3.77 -6.20
CA SER A 352 13.16 -4.87 -6.90
C SER A 352 12.83 -4.98 -8.40
N ILE A 353 11.71 -4.43 -8.86
CA ILE A 353 11.34 -4.37 -10.29
C ILE A 353 11.43 -2.96 -10.88
N GLY A 354 11.90 -1.98 -10.10
CA GLY A 354 11.90 -0.56 -10.49
C GLY A 354 10.50 0.07 -10.47
N TYR A 355 10.41 1.32 -10.02
CA TYR A 355 9.11 1.98 -9.84
C TYR A 355 8.39 2.24 -11.17
N SER A 356 9.12 2.53 -12.25
CA SER A 356 8.51 2.71 -13.58
C SER A 356 7.76 1.45 -14.03
N LYS A 357 8.39 0.27 -13.84
CA LYS A 357 7.76 -1.01 -14.16
C LYS A 357 6.60 -1.34 -13.24
N LEU A 358 6.73 -1.04 -11.94
CA LEU A 358 5.65 -1.21 -10.99
C LEU A 358 4.42 -0.38 -11.40
N ILE A 359 4.60 0.91 -11.70
CA ILE A 359 3.54 1.82 -12.14
C ILE A 359 2.90 1.33 -13.44
N GLU A 360 3.70 0.86 -14.39
CA GLU A 360 3.20 0.27 -15.65
C GLU A 360 2.27 -0.92 -15.39
N LEU A 361 2.70 -1.86 -14.55
CA LEU A 361 1.92 -3.07 -14.25
C LEU A 361 0.63 -2.74 -13.50
N MET A 362 0.69 -1.88 -12.47
CA MET A 362 -0.49 -1.41 -11.74
C MET A 362 -1.47 -0.70 -12.67
N ASP A 363 -0.95 0.13 -13.58
CA ASP A 363 -1.76 0.87 -14.53
C ASP A 363 -2.39 -0.06 -15.59
N ASN A 364 -1.69 -1.07 -16.05
CA ASN A 364 -2.27 -2.08 -16.95
C ASN A 364 -3.51 -2.72 -16.35
N PHE A 365 -3.47 -3.02 -15.05
CA PHE A 365 -4.63 -3.56 -14.34
C PHE A 365 -5.75 -2.51 -14.22
N THR A 366 -5.48 -1.32 -13.68
CA THR A 366 -6.52 -0.29 -13.51
C THR A 366 -7.15 0.10 -14.83
N TYR A 367 -6.36 0.25 -15.89
CA TYR A 367 -6.85 0.56 -17.23
C TYR A 367 -7.73 -0.56 -17.80
N SER A 368 -7.37 -1.82 -17.57
CA SER A 368 -8.19 -2.96 -18.00
C SER A 368 -9.57 -2.97 -17.33
N VAL A 369 -9.63 -2.61 -16.04
CA VAL A 369 -10.88 -2.46 -15.30
C VAL A 369 -11.70 -1.29 -15.84
N ILE A 370 -11.08 -0.13 -16.10
CA ILE A 370 -11.73 1.03 -16.72
C ILE A 370 -12.36 0.64 -18.08
N LYS A 371 -11.71 -0.25 -18.83
CA LYS A 371 -12.23 -0.77 -20.12
C LYS A 371 -13.28 -1.86 -19.96
N GLY A 372 -13.65 -2.26 -18.74
CA GLY A 372 -14.63 -3.30 -18.48
C GLY A 372 -14.12 -4.73 -18.75
N ASN A 373 -12.82 -4.92 -18.90
CA ASN A 373 -12.20 -6.22 -19.17
C ASN A 373 -10.98 -6.44 -18.25
N PRO A 374 -11.18 -6.68 -16.93
CA PRO A 374 -10.10 -6.80 -15.99
C PRO A 374 -9.13 -7.94 -16.35
N ILE A 375 -7.84 -7.67 -16.28
CA ILE A 375 -6.79 -8.67 -16.48
C ILE A 375 -6.94 -9.75 -15.41
N THR A 376 -6.82 -11.00 -15.83
CA THR A 376 -6.81 -12.18 -14.96
C THR A 376 -5.64 -13.10 -15.31
N GLY A 377 -5.30 -14.02 -14.41
CA GLY A 377 -4.21 -14.96 -14.62
C GLY A 377 -2.93 -14.61 -13.88
N LYS A 378 -1.80 -15.13 -14.36
CA LYS A 378 -0.50 -14.96 -13.68
C LYS A 378 0.56 -14.45 -14.68
N SER A 379 1.33 -13.46 -14.24
CA SER A 379 2.53 -12.95 -14.92
C SER A 379 3.77 -13.25 -14.09
N ILE A 380 4.86 -13.64 -14.72
CA ILE A 380 6.17 -13.85 -14.08
C ILE A 380 7.05 -12.67 -14.47
N ILE A 381 7.46 -11.90 -13.49
CA ILE A 381 8.23 -10.66 -13.66
C ILE A 381 9.63 -10.89 -13.08
N PRO A 382 10.69 -10.85 -13.87
CA PRO A 382 12.04 -10.92 -13.33
C PRO A 382 12.34 -9.65 -12.51
N ALA A 383 12.93 -9.82 -11.33
CA ALA A 383 13.45 -8.69 -10.58
C ALA A 383 14.66 -8.08 -11.31
N GLU A 384 14.74 -6.75 -11.39
CA GLU A 384 15.93 -6.04 -11.91
C GLU A 384 17.11 -6.21 -10.95
N LYS A 385 16.82 -6.25 -9.65
CA LYS A 385 17.78 -6.52 -8.58
C LYS A 385 17.27 -7.67 -7.71
N GLY A 386 17.58 -8.87 -8.09
CA GLY A 386 17.22 -10.06 -7.33
C GLY A 386 17.94 -10.13 -5.98
N VAL A 387 17.21 -10.47 -4.93
CA VAL A 387 17.75 -10.61 -3.55
C VAL A 387 18.04 -12.07 -3.19
N CYS A 388 17.58 -13.00 -4.00
CA CYS A 388 17.87 -14.43 -3.87
C CYS A 388 17.95 -15.09 -5.24
N ASN A 389 18.28 -16.38 -5.26
CA ASN A 389 18.26 -17.20 -6.45
C ASN A 389 17.44 -18.47 -6.19
N LYS A 390 16.13 -18.39 -6.43
CA LYS A 390 15.16 -19.49 -6.26
C LYS A 390 14.36 -19.71 -7.54
N PRO A 391 15.00 -20.19 -8.63
CA PRO A 391 14.34 -20.35 -9.92
C PRO A 391 13.19 -21.35 -9.89
N GLU A 392 13.18 -22.27 -8.94
CA GLU A 392 12.11 -23.24 -8.75
C GLU A 392 10.77 -22.58 -8.34
N LEU A 393 10.81 -21.38 -7.74
CA LEU A 393 9.63 -20.62 -7.37
C LEU A 393 9.14 -19.71 -8.51
N CYS A 394 9.90 -19.61 -9.60
CA CYS A 394 9.64 -18.74 -10.75
C CYS A 394 8.93 -19.50 -11.89
N LYS A 395 7.98 -20.37 -11.58
CA LYS A 395 7.30 -21.22 -12.56
C LYS A 395 5.79 -21.00 -12.62
#